data_7eed897ab26796ead8aeebd955d17cb3
#
_entry.id   7eed897ab26796ead8aeebd955d17cb3
#
_cell.length_a   1.000
_cell.length_b   1.000
_cell.length_c   1.000
_cell.angle_alpha   90.00
_cell.angle_beta   90.00
_cell.angle_gamma   90.00
#
_symmetry.space_group_name_H-M   'P 1'
#
loop_
_entity.id
_entity.type
_entity.pdbx_description
1 polymer ?
#
loop_
_entity_poly.entity_id
_entity_poly.type
_entity_poly.pdbx_seq_one_letter_code
_entity_poly.pdbx_strand_id
1 'polypeptide(L)'
;MMQATVSTEQYVVSRLGSEKHAINIRDINEIIKMEHITGVPNSKPFIRGVINLRGRIVPVISLCRRFGIPETPMGAQSRIIVVGYKQEAIGITVDAVEKVTSFQEIEPPLESREVQGAQYMDGIGQSADGLISILNVDRLFGEG
;
A
#
# COMPACT_ATOMS: atom_id res chain seq x y z
N MET A 1 -10.92 -34.48 6.59
CA MET A 1 -10.51 -33.47 7.45
C MET A 1 -9.81 -32.36 6.73
N MET A 2 -10.22 -31.22 7.05
CA MET A 2 -9.69 -30.12 6.39
C MET A 2 -8.41 -29.74 7.07
N GLN A 3 -7.34 -29.86 6.40
CA GLN A 3 -6.17 -29.37 7.01
C GLN A 3 -6.04 -27.91 6.78
N ALA A 4 -5.50 -27.25 7.74
CA ALA A 4 -5.25 -25.84 7.61
C ALA A 4 -4.32 -25.65 6.44
N THR A 5 -4.75 -24.86 5.50
CA THR A 5 -3.92 -24.50 4.40
C THR A 5 -2.96 -23.46 4.88
N VAL A 6 -1.70 -23.79 4.87
CA VAL A 6 -0.69 -22.79 5.18
C VAL A 6 -0.69 -21.82 4.02
N SER A 7 -0.93 -20.57 4.32
CA SER A 7 -0.91 -19.58 3.27
C SER A 7 0.50 -19.44 2.74
N THR A 8 0.63 -19.64 1.45
CA THR A 8 1.91 -19.41 0.78
C THR A 8 1.91 -18.05 0.11
N GLU A 9 0.89 -17.25 0.34
CA GLU A 9 0.85 -15.95 -0.26
C GLU A 9 1.99 -15.10 0.27
N GLN A 10 2.53 -14.30 -0.60
CA GLN A 10 3.64 -13.42 -0.28
C GLN A 10 3.18 -11.98 -0.33
N TYR A 11 3.81 -11.18 0.49
CA TYR A 11 3.47 -9.79 0.65
C TYR A 11 4.73 -8.95 0.56
N VAL A 12 4.61 -7.80 -0.07
CA VAL A 12 5.66 -6.80 -0.08
C VAL A 12 5.44 -5.90 1.11
N VAL A 13 6.45 -5.80 1.97
CA VAL A 13 6.38 -4.96 3.16
C VAL A 13 7.03 -3.63 2.84
N SER A 14 6.29 -2.56 3.06
CA SER A 14 6.79 -1.21 2.85
C SER A 14 6.72 -0.43 4.16
N ARG A 15 7.49 0.64 4.22
CA ARG A 15 7.53 1.52 5.38
C ARG A 15 6.95 2.87 5.04
N LEU A 16 6.18 3.39 5.97
CA LEU A 16 5.57 4.70 5.85
C LEU A 16 5.72 5.37 7.20
N GLY A 17 6.70 6.27 7.32
CA GLY A 17 7.06 6.83 8.60
C GLY A 17 7.59 5.72 9.50
N SER A 18 7.00 5.57 10.66
CA SER A 18 7.39 4.51 11.60
C SER A 18 6.54 3.25 11.45
N GLU A 19 5.58 3.25 10.52
CA GLU A 19 4.65 2.14 10.37
C GLU A 19 5.02 1.27 9.20
N LYS A 20 4.63 0.01 9.28
CA LYS A 20 4.87 -0.94 8.20
C LYS A 20 3.55 -1.45 7.68
N HIS A 21 3.46 -1.56 6.37
CA HIS A 21 2.28 -2.04 5.69
C HIS A 21 2.69 -3.09 4.68
N ALA A 22 1.78 -3.99 4.38
CA ALA A 22 2.04 -5.06 3.43
C ALA A 22 0.97 -5.08 2.36
N ILE A 23 1.37 -5.37 1.13
CA ILE A 23 0.46 -5.51 0.01
C ILE A 23 0.72 -6.87 -0.61
N ASN A 24 -0.35 -7.61 -0.88
CA ASN A 24 -0.24 -8.92 -1.50
C ASN A 24 0.45 -8.77 -2.85
N ILE A 25 1.44 -9.61 -3.08
CA ILE A 25 2.24 -9.51 -4.30
C ILE A 25 1.39 -9.72 -5.55
N ARG A 26 0.25 -10.43 -5.44
CA ARG A 26 -0.65 -10.61 -6.56
C ARG A 26 -1.24 -9.30 -7.06
N ASP A 27 -1.36 -8.33 -6.19
CA ASP A 27 -1.94 -7.04 -6.56
C ASP A 27 -0.91 -6.10 -7.14
N ILE A 28 0.36 -6.45 -7.10
CA ILE A 28 1.44 -5.56 -7.51
C ILE A 28 1.86 -5.85 -8.94
N ASN A 29 1.82 -4.82 -9.77
CA ASN A 29 2.32 -4.93 -11.13
C ASN A 29 3.82 -4.75 -11.17
N GLU A 30 4.33 -3.74 -10.47
CA GLU A 30 5.75 -3.48 -10.42
C GLU A 30 6.04 -2.45 -9.34
N ILE A 31 7.30 -2.33 -8.99
CA ILE A 31 7.77 -1.35 -8.01
C ILE A 31 8.84 -0.53 -8.72
N ILE A 32 8.66 0.78 -8.73
CA ILE A 32 9.58 1.67 -9.46
C ILE A 32 10.15 2.72 -8.52
N LYS A 33 11.25 3.30 -8.95
CA LYS A 33 11.83 4.44 -8.24
C LYS A 33 10.93 5.64 -8.39
N MET A 34 11.10 6.59 -7.47
CA MET A 34 10.33 7.81 -7.55
C MET A 34 10.62 8.52 -8.86
N GLU A 35 9.56 9.05 -9.45
CA GLU A 35 9.62 9.84 -10.66
C GLU A 35 8.90 11.15 -10.41
N HIS A 36 9.06 12.06 -11.36
CA HIS A 36 8.32 13.32 -11.28
C HIS A 36 6.82 13.04 -11.35
N ILE A 37 6.09 13.55 -10.36
CA ILE A 37 4.65 13.41 -10.29
C ILE A 37 4.03 14.75 -10.65
N THR A 38 3.20 14.74 -11.68
CA THR A 38 2.53 15.96 -12.15
C THR A 38 1.20 16.09 -11.43
N GLY A 39 1.02 17.21 -10.72
CA GLY A 39 -0.24 17.42 -10.02
C GLY A 39 -1.40 17.60 -10.98
N VAL A 40 -2.57 17.19 -10.55
CA VAL A 40 -3.80 17.31 -11.33
C VAL A 40 -4.76 18.21 -10.56
N PRO A 41 -5.19 19.34 -11.18
CA PRO A 41 -6.12 20.24 -10.49
C PRO A 41 -7.44 19.55 -10.19
N ASN A 42 -8.02 19.91 -9.05
CA ASN A 42 -9.34 19.43 -8.66
C ASN A 42 -9.45 17.93 -8.48
N SER A 43 -8.31 17.26 -8.24
CA SER A 43 -8.34 15.85 -7.92
C SER A 43 -8.65 15.66 -6.44
N LYS A 44 -8.94 14.41 -6.05
CA LYS A 44 -9.21 14.11 -4.66
C LYS A 44 -7.96 14.37 -3.82
N PRO A 45 -8.12 14.72 -2.55
CA PRO A 45 -6.97 15.12 -1.71
C PRO A 45 -5.86 14.09 -1.62
N PHE A 46 -6.20 12.79 -1.66
CA PHE A 46 -5.18 11.76 -1.52
C PHE A 46 -4.42 11.48 -2.81
N ILE A 47 -4.81 12.09 -3.92
CA ILE A 47 -4.12 11.91 -5.19
C ILE A 47 -2.98 12.91 -5.26
N ARG A 48 -1.74 12.39 -5.39
CA ARG A 48 -0.58 13.27 -5.55
C ARG A 48 -0.49 13.83 -6.96
N GLY A 49 -0.97 13.06 -7.93
CA GLY A 49 -0.89 13.46 -9.32
C GLY A 49 -0.80 12.25 -10.20
N VAL A 50 -0.13 12.40 -11.33
CA VAL A 50 0.03 11.30 -12.30
C VAL A 50 1.48 11.21 -12.74
N ILE A 51 1.86 10.00 -13.17
CA ILE A 51 3.14 9.77 -13.82
C ILE A 51 2.88 9.19 -15.19
N ASN A 52 3.89 9.30 -16.05
CA ASN A 52 3.84 8.63 -17.35
C ASN A 52 4.71 7.39 -17.25
N LEU A 53 4.06 6.23 -17.32
CA LEU A 53 4.76 4.96 -17.20
C LEU A 53 4.65 4.26 -18.54
N ARG A 54 5.73 4.33 -19.29
CA ARG A 54 5.81 3.69 -20.61
C ARG A 54 4.65 4.09 -21.53
N GLY A 55 4.35 5.39 -21.54
CA GLY A 55 3.31 5.93 -22.40
C GLY A 55 1.91 5.86 -21.82
N ARG A 56 1.77 5.36 -20.61
CA ARG A 56 0.47 5.29 -19.95
C ARG A 56 0.44 6.28 -18.79
N ILE A 57 -0.70 6.91 -18.63
CA ILE A 57 -0.90 7.82 -17.51
C ILE A 57 -1.36 7.01 -16.31
N VAL A 58 -0.60 7.07 -15.22
CA VAL A 58 -0.88 6.30 -14.01
C VAL A 58 -1.11 7.26 -12.85
N PRO A 59 -2.30 7.25 -12.26
CA PRO A 59 -2.54 8.06 -11.06
C PRO A 59 -1.68 7.56 -9.91
N VAL A 60 -1.22 8.49 -9.08
CA VAL A 60 -0.39 8.16 -7.92
C VAL A 60 -1.03 8.73 -6.69
N ILE A 61 -1.25 7.87 -5.70
CA ILE A 61 -1.85 8.31 -4.44
C ILE A 61 -0.81 8.32 -3.33
N SER A 62 -1.10 9.11 -2.31
CA SER A 62 -0.31 9.17 -1.10
C SER A 62 -1.05 8.38 -0.02
N LEU A 63 -0.41 7.35 0.52
CA LEU A 63 -1.00 6.61 1.64
C LEU A 63 -1.17 7.51 2.86
N CYS A 64 -0.21 8.40 3.09
CA CYS A 64 -0.33 9.31 4.22
C CYS A 64 -1.59 10.14 4.13
N ARG A 65 -1.86 10.69 2.95
CA ARG A 65 -3.08 11.47 2.77
C ARG A 65 -4.32 10.62 2.90
N ARG A 66 -4.25 9.40 2.37
CA ARG A 66 -5.40 8.50 2.43
C ARG A 66 -5.72 8.11 3.86
N PHE A 67 -4.67 7.95 4.70
CA PHE A 67 -4.85 7.60 6.10
C PHE A 67 -5.06 8.83 6.99
N GLY A 68 -4.85 10.02 6.47
CA GLY A 68 -5.02 11.24 7.26
C GLY A 68 -3.84 11.51 8.18
N ILE A 69 -2.65 11.08 7.83
CA ILE A 69 -1.46 11.33 8.62
C ILE A 69 -0.51 12.24 7.84
N PRO A 70 0.40 12.93 8.54
CA PRO A 70 1.31 13.84 7.86
C PRO A 70 2.23 13.10 6.89
N GLU A 71 2.50 13.73 5.76
CA GLU A 71 3.41 13.16 4.79
C GLU A 71 4.85 13.38 5.23
N THR A 72 5.68 12.37 4.91
CA THR A 72 7.12 12.48 5.11
C THR A 72 7.76 12.84 3.78
N PRO A 73 8.89 13.57 3.81
CA PRO A 73 9.59 13.87 2.57
C PRO A 73 10.05 12.61 1.86
N MET A 74 9.94 12.60 0.54
CA MET A 74 10.43 11.48 -0.25
C MET A 74 11.95 11.55 -0.28
N GLY A 75 12.57 10.38 -0.20
CA GLY A 75 14.02 10.27 -0.19
C GLY A 75 14.52 9.25 -1.20
N ALA A 76 15.80 8.93 -1.07
CA ALA A 76 16.43 8.02 -2.03
C ALA A 76 15.83 6.63 -2.00
N GLN A 77 15.28 6.22 -0.88
CA GLN A 77 14.69 4.89 -0.74
C GLN A 77 13.22 4.85 -1.11
N SER A 78 12.62 6.00 -1.36
CA SER A 78 11.20 6.06 -1.68
C SER A 78 10.90 5.35 -2.98
N ARG A 79 9.72 4.76 -3.05
CA ARG A 79 9.32 3.96 -4.22
C ARG A 79 7.85 4.22 -4.52
N ILE A 80 7.48 3.91 -5.75
CA ILE A 80 6.08 3.86 -6.15
C ILE A 80 5.75 2.40 -6.39
N ILE A 81 4.78 1.89 -5.65
CA ILE A 81 4.27 0.53 -5.86
C ILE A 81 3.09 0.64 -6.81
N VAL A 82 3.23 0.07 -8.00
CA VAL A 82 2.16 0.12 -8.99
C VAL A 82 1.32 -1.12 -8.84
N VAL A 83 0.04 -0.91 -8.52
CA VAL A 83 -0.89 -2.01 -8.29
C VAL A 83 -1.99 -1.98 -9.34
N GLY A 84 -2.65 -3.13 -9.52
CA GLY A 84 -3.79 -3.22 -10.41
C GLY A 84 -5.09 -3.04 -9.65
N TYR A 85 -5.98 -2.22 -10.18
CA TYR A 85 -7.29 -2.01 -9.60
C TYR A 85 -8.29 -1.80 -10.73
N LYS A 86 -9.25 -2.71 -10.84
CA LYS A 86 -10.29 -2.65 -11.88
C LYS A 86 -9.66 -2.47 -13.26
N GLN A 87 -8.64 -3.28 -13.52
CA GLN A 87 -7.95 -3.33 -14.82
C GLN A 87 -7.16 -2.07 -15.13
N GLU A 88 -6.94 -1.21 -14.15
CA GLU A 88 -6.11 -0.04 -14.32
C GLU A 88 -4.93 -0.10 -13.37
N ALA A 89 -3.90 0.67 -13.69
CA ALA A 89 -2.73 0.73 -12.84
C ALA A 89 -2.79 1.99 -12.00
N ILE A 90 -2.49 1.84 -10.70
CA ILE A 90 -2.46 2.97 -9.78
C ILE A 90 -1.18 2.86 -8.97
N GLY A 91 -0.50 3.97 -8.78
CA GLY A 91 0.74 4.00 -8.00
C GLY A 91 0.48 4.42 -6.56
N ILE A 92 1.25 3.84 -5.66
CA ILE A 92 1.19 4.16 -4.24
C ILE A 92 2.59 4.54 -3.81
N THR A 93 2.75 5.74 -3.21
CA THR A 93 4.07 6.16 -2.74
C THR A 93 4.33 5.63 -1.34
N VAL A 94 5.54 5.10 -1.14
CA VAL A 94 5.98 4.62 0.17
C VAL A 94 7.37 5.14 0.43
N ASP A 95 7.76 5.19 1.71
CA ASP A 95 9.08 5.69 2.09
C ASP A 95 10.18 4.70 1.72
N ALA A 96 9.87 3.42 1.78
CA ALA A 96 10.83 2.39 1.41
C ALA A 96 10.09 1.07 1.24
N VAL A 97 10.66 0.19 0.41
CA VAL A 97 10.22 -1.20 0.33
C VAL A 97 11.27 -2.02 1.07
N GLU A 98 10.85 -2.83 2.03
CA GLU A 98 11.78 -3.47 2.92
C GLU A 98 12.06 -4.93 2.60
N LYS A 99 10.98 -5.70 2.30
CA LYS A 99 11.18 -7.12 2.09
C LYS A 99 9.91 -7.75 1.54
N VAL A 100 10.04 -9.00 1.13
CA VAL A 100 8.90 -9.86 0.79
C VAL A 100 8.81 -10.91 1.88
N THR A 101 7.61 -11.16 2.36
CA THR A 101 7.42 -12.11 3.46
C THR A 101 6.08 -12.79 3.36
N SER A 102 5.94 -13.87 4.11
CA SER A 102 4.66 -14.54 4.31
C SER A 102 4.32 -14.44 5.78
N PHE A 103 3.03 -14.51 6.10
CA PHE A 103 2.57 -14.44 7.47
C PHE A 103 1.96 -15.79 7.85
N GLN A 104 2.37 -16.32 8.99
CA GLN A 104 1.78 -17.56 9.49
C GLN A 104 0.38 -17.33 10.00
N GLU A 105 0.15 -16.17 10.57
CA GLU A 105 -1.13 -15.82 11.13
C GLU A 105 -1.49 -14.42 10.72
N ILE A 106 -2.73 -14.26 10.25
CA ILE A 106 -3.26 -12.95 9.93
C ILE A 106 -4.52 -12.78 10.73
N GLU A 107 -4.54 -11.79 11.60
CA GLU A 107 -5.70 -11.52 12.42
C GLU A 107 -6.58 -10.47 11.77
N PRO A 108 -7.87 -10.48 12.07
CA PRO A 108 -8.75 -9.45 11.52
C PRO A 108 -8.28 -8.06 11.89
N PRO A 109 -8.62 -7.07 11.09
CA PRO A 109 -8.24 -5.70 11.43
C PRO A 109 -8.93 -5.27 12.70
N LEU A 110 -8.21 -4.47 13.48
CA LEU A 110 -8.81 -3.88 14.67
C LEU A 110 -9.82 -2.84 14.23
N GLU A 111 -11.00 -2.90 14.79
CA GLU A 111 -12.02 -1.91 14.47
C GLU A 111 -11.91 -0.74 15.42
N SER A 112 -10.72 -0.47 15.89
CA SER A 112 -10.48 0.60 16.82
C SER A 112 -10.36 1.92 16.09
N ARG A 113 -10.96 2.94 16.65
CA ARG A 113 -10.79 4.28 16.11
C ARG A 113 -9.38 4.79 16.31
N GLU A 114 -8.59 4.08 17.10
CA GLU A 114 -7.23 4.50 17.38
C GLU A 114 -6.25 4.07 16.32
N VAL A 115 -6.66 3.20 15.39
CA VAL A 115 -5.78 2.72 14.33
C VAL A 115 -6.10 3.49 13.07
N GLN A 116 -5.17 4.34 12.65
CA GLN A 116 -5.33 5.10 11.42
C GLN A 116 -5.33 4.16 10.22
N GLY A 117 -6.32 4.36 9.36
CA GLY A 117 -6.38 3.58 8.14
C GLY A 117 -6.94 2.18 8.30
N ALA A 118 -7.52 1.85 9.47
CA ALA A 118 -8.02 0.50 9.69
C ALA A 118 -9.06 0.08 8.65
N GLN A 119 -9.84 1.02 8.14
CA GLN A 119 -10.87 0.69 7.16
C GLN A 119 -10.27 0.22 5.82
N TYR A 120 -8.99 0.42 5.61
CA TYR A 120 -8.32 0.02 4.37
C TYR A 120 -7.52 -1.27 4.54
N MET A 121 -7.67 -1.96 5.66
CA MET A 121 -6.86 -3.14 5.98
C MET A 121 -7.66 -4.41 5.87
N ASP A 122 -7.00 -5.47 5.39
CA ASP A 122 -7.56 -6.81 5.43
C ASP A 122 -7.29 -7.49 6.75
N GLY A 123 -6.21 -7.11 7.41
CA GLY A 123 -5.83 -7.77 8.65
C GLY A 123 -4.48 -7.30 9.11
N ILE A 124 -3.99 -7.95 10.15
CA ILE A 124 -2.71 -7.64 10.74
C ILE A 124 -1.90 -8.92 10.79
N GLY A 125 -0.73 -8.90 10.16
CA GLY A 125 0.16 -10.03 10.17
C GLY A 125 1.22 -9.85 11.23
N GLN A 126 1.61 -10.95 11.86
CA GLN A 126 2.69 -10.93 12.84
C GLN A 126 3.98 -11.32 12.17
N SER A 127 5.03 -10.58 12.47
CA SER A 127 6.35 -10.88 11.95
C SER A 127 7.36 -10.72 13.07
N ALA A 128 8.60 -11.11 12.78
CA ALA A 128 9.67 -10.94 13.76
C ALA A 128 9.87 -9.48 14.12
N ASP A 129 9.51 -8.57 13.23
CA ASP A 129 9.69 -7.15 13.45
C ASP A 129 8.48 -6.49 14.10
N GLY A 130 7.45 -7.27 14.43
CA GLY A 130 6.27 -6.73 15.04
C GLY A 130 5.04 -6.91 14.16
N LEU A 131 4.05 -6.07 14.36
CA LEU A 131 2.79 -6.18 13.63
C LEU A 131 2.86 -5.38 12.34
N ILE A 132 2.34 -5.96 11.28
CA ILE A 132 2.33 -5.32 9.97
C ILE A 132 0.89 -5.30 9.48
N SER A 133 0.42 -4.12 9.09
CA SER A 133 -0.94 -3.95 8.59
C SER A 133 -1.01 -4.38 7.13
N ILE A 134 -1.94 -5.28 6.81
CA ILE A 134 -2.11 -5.77 5.46
C ILE A 134 -3.18 -4.94 4.78
N LEU A 135 -2.80 -4.27 3.69
CA LEU A 135 -3.70 -3.35 3.01
C LEU A 135 -4.59 -4.08 2.03
N ASN A 136 -5.80 -3.59 1.89
CA ASN A 136 -6.75 -4.07 0.90
C ASN A 136 -6.78 -3.05 -0.23
N VAL A 137 -6.27 -3.45 -1.40
CA VAL A 137 -6.14 -2.54 -2.54
C VAL A 137 -7.51 -2.00 -2.97
N ASP A 138 -8.52 -2.86 -2.98
CA ASP A 138 -9.85 -2.43 -3.40
C ASP A 138 -10.41 -1.35 -2.49
N ARG A 139 -10.18 -1.49 -1.20
CA ARG A 139 -10.68 -0.49 -0.24
C ARG A 139 -9.88 0.81 -0.31
N LEU A 140 -8.61 0.71 -0.65
CA LEU A 140 -7.78 1.91 -0.77
C LEU A 140 -8.31 2.84 -1.85
N PHE A 141 -8.77 2.28 -2.95
CA PHE A 141 -9.18 3.06 -4.12
C PHE A 141 -10.68 3.13 -4.29
N GLY A 142 -11.43 2.38 -3.52
CA GLY A 142 -12.88 2.38 -3.64
C GLY A 142 -13.49 3.66 -3.14
N GLU A 143 -14.78 3.76 -3.35
CA GLU A 143 -15.52 4.90 -2.85
C GLU A 143 -15.42 4.94 -1.35
N GLY A 144 -14.96 6.00 -0.87
CA GLY A 144 -14.83 6.06 0.57
C GLY A 144 -15.12 7.40 1.06
#